data_0c916536689fbad927ab3af7ece41d10
#
_entry.id   0c916536689fbad927ab3af7ece41d10
#
_cell.length_a   1.000
_cell.length_b   1.000
_cell.length_c   1.000
_cell.angle_alpha   90.00
_cell.angle_beta   90.00
_cell.angle_gamma   90.00
#
_symmetry.space_group_name_H-M   'P 1'
#
loop_
_entity.id
_entity.type
_entity.pdbx_description
1 polymer ?
#
loop_
_entity_poly.entity_id
_entity_poly.type
_entity_poly.pdbx_seq_one_letter_code
_entity_poly.pdbx_strand_id
1 'polypeptide(L)'
;MLIGDSSKYYLKKIRAKAKMYEYKVPKDLHAIVENKASELVILCIAIVGDISEIILNMNKSPIILLNDKKEELYFASKFFDSYFQSKITIQMNPYYILMGAVTYYFCDMIGSSKVMISIMPMPDISNFEFYASGLENIIMWLLDNNYELDINKIDEKFKSYIKELVNYYNSFFECKNIEEFEYDKLRRYTYTHGNDREILFMDIILAILKKKTYNSCINLMPLYSNITKEKWIKTFKKNEKMKEMWASQILLGEKEIFKGKSGVIQMPTNSGKTTSVALAIQSAFLSNRTNIVVVIAPFRALCKEIIFDLENFFEFDKFISVTGFSDIPEYSEIEATISINIGKKILVMTPEKLAYIIKHNKEIIENINMIVFDEAHLFDDEVRGTDYELLMATINRYIKPDTQKLLVSAVISNATQLNEWINNNGIVISNNTIKTSEKTVAYNKFNYNNKSNKAYSNLYFVDINKNLEEEFYVPRVVEKR
;
A
#
# COMPACT_ATOMS: atom_id res chain seq x y z
N MET A 1 27.45 -0.30 1.23
CA MET A 1 26.48 -1.40 1.15
C MET A 1 26.75 -2.34 2.31
N LEU A 2 25.84 -2.43 3.28
CA LEU A 2 26.00 -3.27 4.49
C LEU A 2 25.85 -4.78 4.22
N ILE A 3 25.30 -5.15 3.06
CA ILE A 3 24.94 -6.54 2.73
C ILE A 3 26.04 -7.19 1.88
N GLY A 4 26.81 -8.09 2.49
CA GLY A 4 27.81 -8.91 1.80
C GLY A 4 27.24 -10.21 1.23
N ASP A 5 28.03 -10.92 0.42
CA ASP A 5 27.59 -12.19 -0.20
C ASP A 5 27.34 -13.28 0.83
N SER A 6 28.06 -13.29 1.94
CA SER A 6 27.83 -14.19 3.08
C SER A 6 26.41 -13.99 3.65
N SER A 7 25.99 -12.74 3.88
CA SER A 7 24.65 -12.43 4.41
C SER A 7 23.56 -12.88 3.44
N LYS A 8 23.75 -12.68 2.13
CA LYS A 8 22.82 -13.14 1.09
C LYS A 8 22.70 -14.69 1.08
N TYR A 9 23.82 -15.38 1.24
CA TYR A 9 23.83 -16.84 1.30
C TYR A 9 23.05 -17.37 2.51
N TYR A 10 23.26 -16.79 3.69
CA TYR A 10 22.51 -17.18 4.89
C TYR A 10 21.03 -16.86 4.79
N LEU A 11 20.67 -15.72 4.21
CA LEU A 11 19.26 -15.40 3.96
C LEU A 11 18.59 -16.47 3.07
N LYS A 12 19.26 -16.93 2.01
CA LYS A 12 18.76 -18.03 1.15
C LYS A 12 18.48 -19.30 1.96
N LYS A 13 19.38 -19.69 2.86
CA LYS A 13 19.17 -20.87 3.74
C LYS A 13 17.99 -20.71 4.68
N ILE A 14 17.81 -19.52 5.29
CA ILE A 14 16.68 -19.23 6.18
C ILE A 14 15.38 -19.29 5.40
N ARG A 15 15.31 -18.69 4.21
CA ARG A 15 14.16 -18.72 3.32
C ARG A 15 13.81 -20.17 2.90
N ALA A 16 14.79 -20.94 2.50
CA ALA A 16 14.61 -22.37 2.18
C ALA A 16 14.01 -23.13 3.36
N LYS A 17 14.58 -22.94 4.58
CA LYS A 17 14.08 -23.60 5.79
C LYS A 17 12.64 -23.20 6.12
N ALA A 18 12.30 -21.92 6.01
CA ALA A 18 10.93 -21.43 6.22
C ALA A 18 9.95 -22.14 5.29
N LYS A 19 10.27 -22.21 4.01
CA LYS A 19 9.43 -22.89 3.01
C LYS A 19 9.37 -24.41 3.22
N MET A 20 10.44 -25.05 3.72
CA MET A 20 10.41 -26.46 4.11
C MET A 20 9.42 -26.73 5.24
N TYR A 21 9.30 -25.82 6.22
CA TYR A 21 8.26 -25.92 7.24
C TYR A 21 6.85 -25.70 6.68
N GLU A 22 6.66 -24.71 5.81
CA GLU A 22 5.38 -24.40 5.18
C GLU A 22 4.85 -25.58 4.36
N TYR A 23 5.72 -26.20 3.55
CA TYR A 23 5.37 -27.33 2.70
C TYR A 23 5.48 -28.69 3.40
N LYS A 24 5.70 -28.73 4.72
CA LYS A 24 5.78 -29.95 5.53
C LYS A 24 6.81 -30.97 5.01
N VAL A 25 7.94 -30.48 4.50
CA VAL A 25 9.05 -31.33 4.07
C VAL A 25 9.57 -32.16 5.27
N PRO A 26 9.97 -33.42 5.10
CA PRO A 26 10.56 -34.22 6.18
C PRO A 26 11.76 -33.52 6.84
N LYS A 27 11.84 -33.59 8.17
CA LYS A 27 12.82 -32.82 8.95
C LYS A 27 14.27 -33.16 8.64
N ASP A 28 14.55 -34.40 8.21
CA ASP A 28 15.87 -34.87 7.79
C ASP A 28 16.38 -34.20 6.51
N LEU A 29 15.48 -33.60 5.74
CA LEU A 29 15.80 -32.85 4.51
C LEU A 29 15.87 -31.33 4.73
N HIS A 30 15.60 -30.87 5.95
CA HIS A 30 15.61 -29.44 6.23
C HIS A 30 17.02 -28.84 6.11
N ALA A 31 17.11 -27.63 5.55
CA ALA A 31 18.36 -26.88 5.52
C ALA A 31 18.89 -26.66 6.95
N ILE A 32 20.16 -26.95 7.14
CA ILE A 32 20.86 -26.66 8.41
C ILE A 32 21.18 -25.17 8.41
N VAL A 33 20.62 -24.47 9.39
CA VAL A 33 20.92 -23.06 9.68
C VAL A 33 21.68 -23.02 10.99
N GLU A 34 22.94 -22.69 10.89
CA GLU A 34 23.83 -22.51 12.03
C GLU A 34 23.46 -21.23 12.82
N ASN A 35 24.13 -20.97 13.99
CA ASN A 35 23.87 -19.82 14.87
C ASN A 35 23.98 -18.42 14.22
N LYS A 36 24.36 -18.35 12.96
CA LYS A 36 24.46 -17.10 12.17
C LYS A 36 23.11 -16.42 11.86
N ALA A 37 21.99 -17.04 12.20
CA ALA A 37 20.68 -16.36 12.14
C ALA A 37 20.64 -15.13 13.07
N SER A 38 21.29 -15.20 14.24
CA SER A 38 21.40 -14.07 15.17
C SER A 38 22.24 -12.91 14.60
N GLU A 39 23.28 -13.21 13.83
CA GLU A 39 24.08 -12.19 13.16
C GLU A 39 23.27 -11.44 12.11
N LEU A 40 22.40 -12.14 11.37
CA LEU A 40 21.50 -11.49 10.40
C LEU A 40 20.43 -10.63 11.07
N VAL A 41 19.93 -11.01 12.25
CA VAL A 41 19.02 -10.15 13.03
C VAL A 41 19.71 -8.82 13.36
N ILE A 42 20.94 -8.87 13.86
CA ILE A 42 21.71 -7.66 14.20
C ILE A 42 21.90 -6.79 12.96
N LEU A 43 22.25 -7.39 11.81
CA LEU A 43 22.37 -6.67 10.55
C LEU A 43 21.05 -6.00 10.14
N CYS A 44 19.92 -6.70 10.25
CA CYS A 44 18.60 -6.14 9.91
C CYS A 44 18.23 -4.99 10.85
N ILE A 45 18.54 -5.08 12.14
CA ILE A 45 18.34 -4.01 13.12
C ILE A 45 19.21 -2.79 12.78
N ALA A 46 20.48 -3.03 12.42
CA ALA A 46 21.39 -1.95 12.00
C ALA A 46 20.86 -1.23 10.73
N ILE A 47 20.31 -1.97 9.77
CA ILE A 47 19.66 -1.39 8.58
C ILE A 47 18.49 -0.48 9.00
N VAL A 48 17.64 -0.93 9.95
CA VAL A 48 16.52 -0.12 10.43
C VAL A 48 17.01 1.16 11.11
N GLY A 49 18.07 1.09 11.91
CA GLY A 49 18.69 2.26 12.53
C GLY A 49 19.24 3.26 11.50
N ASP A 50 20.01 2.76 10.52
CA ASP A 50 20.57 3.57 9.42
C ASP A 50 19.48 4.26 8.60
N ILE A 51 18.41 3.54 8.27
CA ILE A 51 17.25 4.11 7.56
C ILE A 51 16.53 5.18 8.41
N SER A 52 16.41 4.95 9.72
CA SER A 52 15.79 5.94 10.62
C SER A 52 16.60 7.24 10.60
N GLU A 53 17.92 7.18 10.69
CA GLU A 53 18.80 8.34 10.60
C GLU A 53 18.69 9.04 9.24
N ILE A 54 18.67 8.29 8.14
CA ILE A 54 18.51 8.85 6.78
C ILE A 54 17.19 9.62 6.68
N ILE A 55 16.08 9.05 7.17
CA ILE A 55 14.77 9.72 7.16
C ILE A 55 14.81 11.01 7.98
N LEU A 56 15.44 10.98 9.15
CA LEU A 56 15.55 12.16 10.01
C LEU A 56 16.36 13.31 9.36
N ASN A 57 17.31 12.97 8.51
CA ASN A 57 18.12 13.96 7.77
C ASN A 57 17.45 14.45 6.48
N MET A 58 16.33 13.86 6.02
CA MET A 58 15.59 14.32 4.86
C MET A 58 14.71 15.52 5.21
N ASN A 59 14.80 16.60 4.41
CA ASN A 59 14.02 17.84 4.60
C ASN A 59 13.06 18.13 3.45
N LYS A 60 12.74 17.12 2.61
CA LYS A 60 11.83 17.27 1.46
C LYS A 60 10.66 16.32 1.57
N SER A 61 9.49 16.79 1.24
CA SER A 61 8.26 16.03 1.13
C SER A 61 7.98 15.70 -0.36
N PRO A 62 7.63 14.48 -0.74
CA PRO A 62 7.55 13.30 0.12
C PRO A 62 8.91 12.72 0.49
N ILE A 63 8.96 11.95 1.59
CA ILE A 63 10.14 11.16 1.95
C ILE A 63 10.17 9.90 1.07
N ILE A 64 11.17 9.84 0.18
CA ILE A 64 11.40 8.72 -0.75
C ILE A 64 12.84 8.27 -0.61
N LEU A 65 13.03 7.02 -0.22
CA LEU A 65 14.37 6.42 -0.09
C LEU A 65 15.00 6.13 -1.47
N LEU A 66 16.31 6.24 -1.54
CA LEU A 66 17.08 5.84 -2.71
C LEU A 66 17.03 4.33 -2.95
N ASN A 67 17.25 3.89 -4.18
CA ASN A 67 17.08 2.49 -4.58
C ASN A 67 18.01 1.53 -3.82
N ASP A 68 19.26 1.91 -3.57
CA ASP A 68 20.22 1.12 -2.78
C ASP A 68 19.73 0.88 -1.34
N LYS A 69 19.14 1.90 -0.72
CA LYS A 69 18.56 1.81 0.61
C LYS A 69 17.27 0.99 0.64
N LYS A 70 16.47 1.07 -0.43
CA LYS A 70 15.31 0.18 -0.60
C LYS A 70 15.72 -1.28 -0.73
N GLU A 71 16.81 -1.59 -1.43
CA GLU A 71 17.33 -2.95 -1.53
C GLU A 71 17.79 -3.49 -0.17
N GLU A 72 18.45 -2.66 0.66
CA GLU A 72 18.83 -3.03 2.03
C GLU A 72 17.58 -3.33 2.89
N LEU A 73 16.54 -2.49 2.80
CA LEU A 73 15.28 -2.73 3.48
C LEU A 73 14.57 -3.99 2.99
N TYR A 74 14.54 -4.26 1.68
CA TYR A 74 13.96 -5.49 1.14
C TYR A 74 14.72 -6.75 1.56
N PHE A 75 16.02 -6.65 1.76
CA PHE A 75 16.78 -7.74 2.38
C PHE A 75 16.30 -8.01 3.81
N ALA A 76 16.13 -6.97 4.61
CA ALA A 76 15.66 -7.09 5.98
C ALA A 76 14.20 -7.60 6.05
N SER A 77 13.31 -7.14 5.15
CA SER A 77 11.92 -7.62 5.10
C SER A 77 11.83 -9.10 4.75
N LYS A 78 12.61 -9.57 3.76
CA LYS A 78 12.73 -10.98 3.40
C LYS A 78 13.26 -11.83 4.55
N PHE A 79 14.18 -11.28 5.34
CA PHE A 79 14.69 -11.96 6.53
C PHE A 79 13.58 -12.12 7.57
N PHE A 80 12.90 -11.06 7.97
CA PHE A 80 11.86 -11.13 9.00
C PHE A 80 10.71 -12.03 8.57
N ASP A 81 10.22 -11.94 7.31
CA ASP A 81 9.19 -12.82 6.76
C ASP A 81 9.58 -14.29 6.92
N SER A 82 10.79 -14.64 6.53
CA SER A 82 11.28 -16.02 6.58
C SER A 82 11.63 -16.47 8.02
N TYR A 83 12.12 -15.57 8.85
CA TYR A 83 12.47 -15.86 10.25
C TYR A 83 11.23 -16.29 11.04
N PHE A 84 10.12 -15.56 10.90
CA PHE A 84 8.87 -15.90 11.58
C PHE A 84 8.25 -17.21 11.07
N GLN A 85 8.38 -17.51 9.79
CA GLN A 85 7.86 -18.74 9.19
C GLN A 85 8.75 -19.97 9.48
N SER A 86 10.03 -19.78 9.74
CA SER A 86 11.03 -20.88 9.84
C SER A 86 10.95 -21.70 11.11
N LYS A 87 10.18 -21.27 12.13
CA LYS A 87 10.14 -21.89 13.46
C LYS A 87 11.55 -22.15 14.06
N ILE A 88 12.50 -21.28 13.72
CA ILE A 88 13.89 -21.36 14.25
C ILE A 88 13.87 -21.13 15.77
N THR A 89 12.93 -20.30 16.25
CA THR A 89 12.71 -20.06 17.68
C THR A 89 11.33 -20.56 18.09
N ILE A 90 11.26 -21.23 19.25
CA ILE A 90 10.02 -21.78 19.81
C ILE A 90 9.10 -20.66 20.32
N GLN A 91 9.67 -19.53 20.75
CA GLN A 91 8.95 -18.34 21.18
C GLN A 91 9.32 -17.16 20.28
N MET A 92 8.31 -16.48 19.73
CA MET A 92 8.53 -15.22 19.02
C MET A 92 8.94 -14.15 20.02
N ASN A 93 10.17 -13.65 19.88
CA ASN A 93 10.65 -12.53 20.69
C ASN A 93 9.92 -11.24 20.28
N PRO A 94 9.21 -10.55 21.19
CA PRO A 94 8.49 -9.30 20.89
C PRO A 94 9.37 -8.25 20.21
N TYR A 95 10.63 -8.19 20.56
CA TYR A 95 11.59 -7.27 19.95
C TYR A 95 11.72 -7.49 18.44
N TYR A 96 11.80 -8.75 17.99
CA TYR A 96 11.94 -9.06 16.57
C TYR A 96 10.65 -8.83 15.80
N ILE A 97 9.49 -9.06 16.44
CA ILE A 97 8.18 -8.75 15.85
C ILE A 97 8.08 -7.24 15.60
N LEU A 98 8.44 -6.42 16.59
CA LEU A 98 8.43 -4.97 16.47
C LEU A 98 9.38 -4.46 15.38
N MET A 99 10.62 -4.98 15.34
CA MET A 99 11.59 -4.62 14.29
C MET A 99 11.12 -5.05 12.90
N GLY A 100 10.47 -6.20 12.78
CA GLY A 100 9.82 -6.64 11.54
C GLY A 100 8.72 -5.69 11.11
N ALA A 101 7.83 -5.28 12.03
CA ALA A 101 6.77 -4.31 11.75
C ALA A 101 7.33 -2.96 11.27
N VAL A 102 8.38 -2.44 11.91
CA VAL A 102 9.08 -1.21 11.50
C VAL A 102 9.70 -1.38 10.11
N THR A 103 10.36 -2.51 9.86
CA THR A 103 10.97 -2.80 8.55
C THR A 103 9.94 -2.81 7.45
N TYR A 104 8.79 -3.48 7.63
CA TYR A 104 7.69 -3.46 6.66
C TYR A 104 7.14 -2.07 6.42
N TYR A 105 6.99 -1.26 7.47
CA TYR A 105 6.55 0.12 7.35
C TYR A 105 7.51 0.97 6.51
N PHE A 106 8.82 0.86 6.74
CA PHE A 106 9.82 1.59 5.95
C PHE A 106 9.92 1.08 4.49
N CYS A 107 9.56 -0.19 4.24
CA CYS A 107 9.40 -0.75 2.89
C CYS A 107 8.11 -0.32 2.17
N ASP A 108 7.28 0.53 2.75
CA ASP A 108 5.93 0.89 2.26
C ASP A 108 4.93 -0.29 2.25
N MET A 109 5.22 -1.36 2.98
CA MET A 109 4.35 -2.53 3.18
C MET A 109 3.46 -2.34 4.42
N ILE A 110 2.62 -1.31 4.40
CA ILE A 110 1.83 -0.87 5.56
C ILE A 110 0.90 -1.97 6.08
N GLY A 111 0.29 -2.75 5.17
CA GLY A 111 -0.57 -3.88 5.55
C GLY A 111 0.19 -4.95 6.35
N SER A 112 1.38 -5.35 5.89
CA SER A 112 2.24 -6.32 6.60
C SER A 112 2.70 -5.78 7.95
N SER A 113 3.03 -4.49 8.04
CA SER A 113 3.38 -3.83 9.30
C SER A 113 2.26 -3.95 10.34
N LYS A 114 1.01 -3.64 9.95
CA LYS A 114 -0.16 -3.75 10.85
C LYS A 114 -0.42 -5.19 11.31
N VAL A 115 -0.30 -6.16 10.42
CA VAL A 115 -0.43 -7.58 10.78
C VAL A 115 0.60 -7.97 11.84
N MET A 116 1.85 -7.49 11.72
CA MET A 116 2.87 -7.75 12.74
C MET A 116 2.50 -7.13 14.09
N ILE A 117 1.97 -5.91 14.10
CA ILE A 117 1.51 -5.28 15.36
C ILE A 117 0.34 -6.04 15.98
N SER A 118 -0.60 -6.56 15.17
CA SER A 118 -1.76 -7.31 15.69
C SER A 118 -1.40 -8.64 16.38
N ILE A 119 -0.23 -9.21 16.07
CA ILE A 119 0.26 -10.44 16.70
C ILE A 119 1.26 -10.19 17.87
N MET A 120 1.49 -8.92 18.21
CA MET A 120 2.35 -8.57 19.35
C MET A 120 1.76 -9.15 20.64
N PRO A 121 2.59 -9.85 21.48
CA PRO A 121 2.12 -10.36 22.75
C PRO A 121 1.76 -9.21 23.69
N MET A 122 0.69 -9.40 24.46
CA MET A 122 0.34 -8.45 25.52
C MET A 122 1.44 -8.42 26.60
N PRO A 123 1.67 -7.26 27.27
CA PRO A 123 2.57 -7.18 28.38
C PRO A 123 2.17 -8.15 29.51
N ASP A 124 3.06 -9.11 29.82
CA ASP A 124 2.92 -10.04 30.92
C ASP A 124 4.25 -10.18 31.69
N ILE A 125 4.30 -11.02 32.71
CA ILE A 125 5.50 -11.22 33.54
C ILE A 125 6.67 -11.74 32.70
N SER A 126 6.42 -12.52 31.64
CA SER A 126 7.46 -13.15 30.81
C SER A 126 8.13 -12.16 29.84
N ASN A 127 7.47 -11.04 29.51
CA ASN A 127 7.95 -10.06 28.54
C ASN A 127 8.01 -8.62 29.11
N PHE A 128 7.90 -8.48 30.45
CA PHE A 128 7.89 -7.20 31.13
C PHE A 128 9.13 -6.32 30.82
N GLU A 129 10.31 -6.94 30.74
CA GLU A 129 11.55 -6.24 30.39
C GLU A 129 11.51 -5.61 29.00
N PHE A 130 10.75 -6.22 28.08
CA PHE A 130 10.56 -5.65 26.74
C PHE A 130 9.82 -4.32 26.78
N TYR A 131 8.82 -4.19 27.65
CA TYR A 131 7.98 -2.99 27.76
C TYR A 131 8.47 -1.97 28.81
N ALA A 132 9.68 -2.14 29.32
CA ALA A 132 10.17 -1.35 30.47
C ALA A 132 10.28 0.15 30.20
N SER A 133 10.65 0.57 28.97
CA SER A 133 10.73 2.01 28.62
C SER A 133 9.41 2.62 28.19
N GLY A 134 8.47 1.79 27.73
CA GLY A 134 7.20 2.22 27.13
C GLY A 134 7.33 2.82 25.73
N LEU A 135 8.54 3.00 25.21
CA LEU A 135 8.77 3.50 23.84
C LEU A 135 8.25 2.54 22.77
N GLU A 136 8.22 1.27 23.07
CA GLU A 136 7.64 0.20 22.26
C GLU A 136 6.16 0.48 21.95
N ASN A 137 5.42 0.94 22.96
CA ASN A 137 4.00 1.29 22.83
C ASN A 137 3.79 2.47 21.87
N ILE A 138 4.73 3.42 21.85
CA ILE A 138 4.69 4.55 20.91
C ILE A 138 4.90 4.08 19.48
N ILE A 139 5.84 3.16 19.24
CA ILE A 139 6.06 2.58 17.91
C ILE A 139 4.79 1.84 17.45
N MET A 140 4.20 1.01 18.31
CA MET A 140 2.97 0.28 17.98
C MET A 140 1.82 1.24 17.66
N TRP A 141 1.62 2.28 18.48
CA TRP A 141 0.60 3.31 18.25
C TRP A 141 0.82 4.09 16.94
N LEU A 142 2.06 4.41 16.61
CA LEU A 142 2.36 5.06 15.34
C LEU A 142 2.13 4.15 14.13
N LEU A 143 2.34 2.84 14.26
CA LEU A 143 2.19 1.88 13.17
C LEU A 143 0.74 1.40 12.99
N ASP A 144 -0.03 1.33 14.06
CA ASP A 144 -1.45 0.95 14.01
C ASP A 144 -2.33 1.95 14.77
N ASN A 145 -3.21 2.63 14.03
CA ASN A 145 -4.12 3.62 14.60
C ASN A 145 -5.15 3.01 15.58
N ASN A 146 -5.36 1.70 15.56
CA ASN A 146 -6.28 1.02 16.47
C ASN A 146 -5.62 0.67 17.82
N TYR A 147 -4.31 0.85 17.94
CA TYR A 147 -3.60 0.60 19.20
C TYR A 147 -3.88 1.73 20.20
N GLU A 148 -4.39 1.37 21.37
CA GLU A 148 -4.65 2.31 22.46
C GLU A 148 -3.36 2.63 23.21
N LEU A 149 -2.94 3.89 23.16
CA LEU A 149 -1.74 4.36 23.82
C LEU A 149 -2.03 4.79 25.27
N ASP A 150 -1.40 4.09 26.22
CA ASP A 150 -1.39 4.52 27.63
C ASP A 150 -0.08 5.23 27.98
N ILE A 151 -0.14 6.57 28.03
CA ILE A 151 1.02 7.42 28.35
C ILE A 151 1.56 7.17 29.77
N ASN A 152 0.76 6.60 30.68
CA ASN A 152 1.20 6.33 32.05
C ASN A 152 2.22 5.17 32.12
N LYS A 153 2.26 4.32 31.09
CA LYS A 153 3.23 3.21 30.99
C LYS A 153 4.59 3.64 30.44
N ILE A 154 4.79 4.93 30.14
CA ILE A 154 6.05 5.45 29.62
C ILE A 154 6.94 5.86 30.80
N ASP A 155 8.23 5.53 30.72
CA ASP A 155 9.25 5.95 31.70
C ASP A 155 9.18 7.45 31.93
N GLU A 156 9.23 7.87 33.20
CA GLU A 156 9.10 9.28 33.63
C GLU A 156 10.09 10.19 32.91
N LYS A 157 11.30 9.72 32.60
CA LYS A 157 12.32 10.49 31.89
C LYS A 157 11.90 10.93 30.47
N PHE A 158 11.03 10.14 29.79
CA PHE A 158 10.54 10.45 28.45
C PHE A 158 9.12 11.01 28.41
N LYS A 159 8.38 10.89 29.50
CA LYS A 159 6.94 11.13 29.56
C LYS A 159 6.51 12.53 29.08
N SER A 160 7.25 13.58 29.47
CA SER A 160 6.95 14.95 29.04
C SER A 160 7.14 15.13 27.53
N TYR A 161 8.23 14.61 26.99
CA TYR A 161 8.55 14.69 25.55
C TYR A 161 7.59 13.87 24.71
N ILE A 162 7.19 12.71 25.18
CA ILE A 162 6.20 11.87 24.48
C ILE A 162 4.82 12.53 24.50
N LYS A 163 4.43 13.19 25.58
CA LYS A 163 3.20 14.00 25.59
C LYS A 163 3.26 15.11 24.53
N GLU A 164 4.38 15.80 24.40
CA GLU A 164 4.60 16.82 23.37
C GLU A 164 4.47 16.22 21.96
N LEU A 165 5.10 15.07 21.71
CA LEU A 165 5.02 14.33 20.44
C LEU A 165 3.58 13.91 20.11
N VAL A 166 2.86 13.33 21.06
CA VAL A 166 1.47 12.88 20.86
C VAL A 166 0.54 14.08 20.58
N ASN A 167 0.72 15.17 21.31
CA ASN A 167 -0.02 16.41 21.08
C ASN A 167 0.26 17.00 19.69
N TYR A 168 1.53 17.00 19.26
CA TYR A 168 1.91 17.40 17.92
C TYR A 168 1.22 16.53 16.85
N TYR A 169 1.34 15.20 16.97
CA TYR A 169 0.74 14.26 16.02
C TYR A 169 -0.78 14.48 15.88
N ASN A 170 -1.50 14.53 17.00
CA ASN A 170 -2.94 14.74 17.00
C ASN A 170 -3.32 16.10 16.39
N SER A 171 -2.65 17.17 16.81
CA SER A 171 -2.91 18.52 16.30
C SER A 171 -2.62 18.64 14.80
N PHE A 172 -1.56 17.97 14.32
CA PHE A 172 -1.23 17.94 12.89
C PHE A 172 -2.35 17.28 12.06
N PHE A 173 -2.82 16.10 12.47
CA PHE A 173 -3.88 15.38 11.75
C PHE A 173 -5.28 15.98 11.96
N GLU A 174 -5.48 16.78 12.98
CA GLU A 174 -6.67 17.65 13.14
C GLU A 174 -6.60 18.93 12.29
N CYS A 175 -5.55 19.10 11.49
CA CYS A 175 -5.30 20.29 10.66
C CYS A 175 -5.28 21.59 11.47
N LYS A 176 -4.79 21.56 12.71
CA LYS A 176 -4.54 22.76 13.51
C LYS A 176 -3.31 23.48 12.99
N ASN A 177 -3.24 24.78 13.25
CA ASN A 177 -2.05 25.57 12.95
C ASN A 177 -1.01 25.31 14.05
N ILE A 178 0.06 24.60 13.73
CA ILE A 178 1.12 24.18 14.66
C ILE A 178 2.49 24.46 14.05
N GLU A 179 3.46 24.72 14.91
CA GLU A 179 4.86 24.79 14.52
C GLU A 179 5.40 23.40 14.16
N GLU A 180 6.47 23.37 13.39
CA GLU A 180 7.13 22.10 13.03
C GLU A 180 7.72 21.46 14.29
N PHE A 181 7.67 20.12 14.37
CA PHE A 181 8.17 19.40 15.53
C PHE A 181 9.71 19.47 15.60
N GLU A 182 10.25 19.77 16.78
CA GLU A 182 11.69 19.83 17.01
C GLU A 182 12.31 18.45 17.21
N TYR A 183 12.50 17.71 16.11
CA TYR A 183 13.06 16.34 16.14
C TYR A 183 14.41 16.28 16.85
N ASP A 184 15.30 17.24 16.62
CA ASP A 184 16.65 17.27 17.16
C ASP A 184 16.69 17.46 18.68
N LYS A 185 15.74 18.18 19.25
CA LYS A 185 15.65 18.39 20.70
C LYS A 185 15.46 17.07 21.44
N LEU A 186 14.47 16.28 21.02
CA LEU A 186 14.16 15.01 21.64
C LEU A 186 15.26 13.97 21.36
N ARG A 187 15.82 13.97 20.16
CA ARG A 187 16.94 13.10 19.79
C ARG A 187 18.15 13.34 20.70
N ARG A 188 18.61 14.62 20.84
CA ARG A 188 19.73 14.98 21.73
C ARG A 188 19.49 14.60 23.18
N TYR A 189 18.28 14.81 23.70
CA TYR A 189 17.93 14.40 25.04
C TYR A 189 18.10 12.89 25.22
N THR A 190 17.60 12.08 24.28
CA THR A 190 17.71 10.62 24.35
C THR A 190 19.15 10.12 24.23
N TYR A 191 19.98 10.75 23.39
CA TYR A 191 21.40 10.40 23.27
C TYR A 191 22.20 10.69 24.54
N THR A 192 21.73 11.60 25.40
CA THR A 192 22.40 11.92 26.69
C THR A 192 21.87 11.12 27.88
N HIS A 193 20.61 10.68 27.86
CA HIS A 193 19.94 10.07 29.00
C HIS A 193 19.41 8.65 28.76
N GLY A 194 19.38 8.21 27.49
CA GLY A 194 18.91 6.89 27.09
C GLY A 194 20.02 5.84 27.07
N ASN A 195 19.62 4.57 27.14
CA ASN A 195 20.49 3.45 26.79
C ASN A 195 20.44 3.18 25.27
N ASP A 196 21.31 2.29 24.76
CA ASP A 196 21.44 1.98 23.33
C ASP A 196 20.10 1.58 22.67
N ARG A 197 19.26 0.82 23.38
CA ARG A 197 17.95 0.41 22.90
C ARG A 197 16.97 1.58 22.82
N GLU A 198 16.96 2.44 23.82
CA GLU A 198 16.10 3.62 23.87
C GLU A 198 16.50 4.64 22.80
N ILE A 199 17.79 4.78 22.52
CA ILE A 199 18.30 5.61 21.43
C ILE A 199 17.77 5.10 20.08
N LEU A 200 17.91 3.80 19.82
CA LEU A 200 17.38 3.18 18.59
C LEU A 200 15.86 3.37 18.46
N PHE A 201 15.11 3.11 19.54
CA PHE A 201 13.67 3.22 19.53
C PHE A 201 13.21 4.66 19.32
N MET A 202 13.90 5.63 19.91
CA MET A 202 13.59 7.04 19.71
C MET A 202 13.86 7.50 18.28
N ASP A 203 14.98 7.10 17.69
CA ASP A 203 15.27 7.37 16.28
C ASP A 203 14.20 6.76 15.36
N ILE A 204 13.75 5.54 15.64
CA ILE A 204 12.64 4.89 14.93
C ILE A 204 11.33 5.69 15.10
N ILE A 205 10.96 6.06 16.32
CA ILE A 205 9.73 6.84 16.61
C ILE A 205 9.73 8.14 15.81
N LEU A 206 10.83 8.88 15.90
CA LEU A 206 10.97 10.16 15.22
C LEU A 206 10.98 10.02 13.69
N ALA A 207 11.60 8.96 13.16
CA ALA A 207 11.61 8.66 11.73
C ALA A 207 10.21 8.30 11.22
N ILE A 208 9.45 7.48 11.98
CA ILE A 208 8.06 7.15 11.65
C ILE A 208 7.19 8.41 11.68
N LEU A 209 7.29 9.22 12.75
CA LEU A 209 6.55 10.49 12.88
C LEU A 209 6.83 11.40 11.69
N LYS A 210 8.11 11.58 11.34
CA LYS A 210 8.53 12.43 10.23
C LYS A 210 8.02 11.90 8.89
N LYS A 211 8.17 10.60 8.63
CA LYS A 211 7.65 9.98 7.39
C LYS A 211 6.14 10.14 7.29
N LYS A 212 5.38 9.89 8.37
CA LYS A 212 3.91 10.05 8.38
C LYS A 212 3.46 11.48 8.12
N THR A 213 4.08 12.46 8.73
CA THR A 213 3.72 13.87 8.54
C THR A 213 4.11 14.38 7.17
N TYR A 214 5.31 14.07 6.69
CA TYR A 214 5.80 14.50 5.38
C TYR A 214 5.07 13.81 4.22
N ASN A 215 4.72 12.53 4.36
CA ASN A 215 3.95 11.78 3.36
C ASN A 215 2.43 11.86 3.61
N SER A 216 1.98 12.77 4.47
CA SER A 216 0.56 12.92 4.76
C SER A 216 -0.23 13.48 3.57
N CYS A 217 -1.49 13.08 3.46
CA CYS A 217 -2.43 13.71 2.53
C CYS A 217 -2.55 15.21 2.75
N ILE A 218 -2.39 15.68 4.01
CA ILE A 218 -2.45 17.11 4.39
C ILE A 218 -1.37 17.92 3.68
N ASN A 219 -0.17 17.37 3.53
CA ASN A 219 0.94 18.03 2.87
C ASN A 219 0.96 17.80 1.36
N LEU A 220 0.68 16.57 0.92
CA LEU A 220 0.90 16.16 -0.47
C LEU A 220 -0.27 16.46 -1.40
N MET A 221 -1.52 16.31 -0.94
CA MET A 221 -2.68 16.55 -1.82
C MET A 221 -2.79 17.99 -2.33
N PRO A 222 -2.55 19.03 -1.51
CA PRO A 222 -2.50 20.39 -2.03
C PRO A 222 -1.45 20.58 -3.13
N LEU A 223 -0.26 20.00 -2.97
CA LEU A 223 0.83 20.04 -3.93
C LEU A 223 0.47 19.30 -5.23
N TYR A 224 -0.05 18.09 -5.11
CA TYR A 224 -0.33 17.21 -6.25
C TYR A 224 -1.61 17.57 -7.02
N SER A 225 -2.55 18.26 -6.40
CA SER A 225 -3.81 18.66 -7.04
C SER A 225 -3.86 20.11 -7.48
N ASN A 226 -2.90 20.94 -7.06
CA ASN A 226 -2.91 22.39 -7.23
C ASN A 226 -4.12 23.07 -6.56
N ILE A 227 -4.67 22.48 -5.50
CA ILE A 227 -5.82 22.94 -4.74
C ILE A 227 -5.35 23.34 -3.35
N THR A 228 -5.82 24.48 -2.84
CA THR A 228 -5.38 24.95 -1.53
C THR A 228 -5.77 24.01 -0.40
N LYS A 229 -4.96 24.00 0.67
CA LYS A 229 -5.15 23.14 1.85
C LYS A 229 -6.53 23.31 2.49
N GLU A 230 -7.05 24.55 2.53
CA GLU A 230 -8.33 24.89 3.13
C GLU A 230 -9.51 24.14 2.49
N LYS A 231 -9.47 23.93 1.17
CA LYS A 231 -10.49 23.16 0.45
C LYS A 231 -10.45 21.66 0.81
N TRP A 232 -9.25 21.13 1.13
CA TRP A 232 -9.04 19.75 1.51
C TRP A 232 -9.35 19.45 2.98
N ILE A 233 -9.35 20.48 3.87
CA ILE A 233 -9.48 20.29 5.33
C ILE A 233 -10.72 19.46 5.71
N LYS A 234 -11.86 19.67 5.06
CA LYS A 234 -13.08 18.90 5.35
C LYS A 234 -12.87 17.41 5.12
N THR A 235 -12.22 17.08 4.00
CA THR A 235 -11.90 15.71 3.63
C THR A 235 -10.94 15.06 4.63
N PHE A 236 -9.88 15.79 5.02
CA PHE A 236 -8.86 15.26 5.92
C PHE A 236 -9.36 15.02 7.34
N LYS A 237 -10.15 15.95 7.88
CA LYS A 237 -10.65 15.86 9.27
C LYS A 237 -11.60 14.71 9.53
N LYS A 238 -12.32 14.26 8.50
CA LYS A 238 -13.38 13.27 8.65
C LYS A 238 -13.01 11.89 8.10
N ASN A 239 -11.89 11.77 7.41
CA ASN A 239 -11.46 10.50 6.83
C ASN A 239 -10.13 10.02 7.40
N GLU A 240 -10.19 9.21 8.44
CA GLU A 240 -9.00 8.67 9.10
C GLU A 240 -8.12 7.81 8.19
N LYS A 241 -8.68 7.21 7.14
CA LYS A 241 -7.96 6.41 6.14
C LYS A 241 -6.99 7.25 5.29
N MET A 242 -7.09 8.59 5.36
CA MET A 242 -6.31 9.52 4.55
C MET A 242 -5.15 10.18 5.31
N LYS A 243 -4.70 9.61 6.41
CA LYS A 243 -3.60 10.22 7.17
C LYS A 243 -2.30 10.23 6.37
N GLU A 244 -1.93 9.13 5.73
CA GLU A 244 -0.66 8.97 5.02
C GLU A 244 -0.92 8.49 3.57
N MET A 245 -0.27 9.11 2.60
CA MET A 245 -0.28 8.64 1.21
C MET A 245 0.67 7.46 1.04
N TRP A 246 0.16 6.42 0.42
CA TRP A 246 0.98 5.25 0.07
C TRP A 246 1.84 5.55 -1.16
N ALA A 247 2.91 4.78 -1.34
CA ALA A 247 3.83 4.95 -2.47
C ALA A 247 3.14 4.98 -3.85
N SER A 248 2.08 4.18 -4.01
CA SER A 248 1.23 4.17 -5.21
C SER A 248 0.52 5.51 -5.42
N GLN A 249 -0.03 6.10 -4.38
CA GLN A 249 -0.75 7.37 -4.43
C GLN A 249 0.21 8.55 -4.65
N ILE A 250 1.39 8.50 -4.04
CA ILE A 250 2.46 9.48 -4.27
C ILE A 250 2.85 9.48 -5.76
N LEU A 251 3.04 8.29 -6.34
CA LEU A 251 3.35 8.16 -7.76
C LEU A 251 2.26 8.75 -8.67
N LEU A 252 0.97 8.54 -8.33
CA LEU A 252 -0.13 9.16 -9.07
C LEU A 252 -0.08 10.69 -8.98
N GLY A 253 0.27 11.22 -7.83
CA GLY A 253 0.46 12.65 -7.61
C GLY A 253 1.59 13.22 -8.47
N GLU A 254 2.76 12.59 -8.46
CA GLU A 254 3.92 12.96 -9.28
C GLU A 254 3.62 12.91 -10.79
N LYS A 255 2.74 11.98 -11.20
CA LYS A 255 2.27 11.85 -12.59
C LYS A 255 1.04 12.70 -12.92
N GLU A 256 0.68 13.64 -12.05
CA GLU A 256 -0.36 14.67 -12.27
C GLU A 256 -1.79 14.12 -12.44
N ILE A 257 -2.08 12.89 -12.02
CA ILE A 257 -3.43 12.32 -12.06
C ILE A 257 -4.40 13.20 -11.26
N PHE A 258 -3.99 13.68 -10.10
CA PHE A 258 -4.83 14.55 -9.27
C PHE A 258 -5.01 15.95 -9.83
N LYS A 259 -4.21 16.38 -10.81
CA LYS A 259 -4.43 17.61 -11.58
C LYS A 259 -5.39 17.44 -12.74
N GLY A 260 -5.81 16.22 -13.07
CA GLY A 260 -6.76 15.92 -14.13
C GLY A 260 -6.16 15.23 -15.35
N LYS A 261 -4.91 14.79 -15.29
CA LYS A 261 -4.29 14.04 -16.39
C LYS A 261 -4.93 12.67 -16.54
N SER A 262 -5.23 12.29 -17.77
CA SER A 262 -5.76 10.97 -18.10
C SER A 262 -4.63 9.92 -18.15
N GLY A 263 -4.94 8.65 -17.90
CA GLY A 263 -3.92 7.61 -17.98
C GLY A 263 -4.40 6.20 -17.71
N VAL A 264 -3.50 5.26 -18.03
CA VAL A 264 -3.60 3.85 -17.68
C VAL A 264 -2.75 3.58 -16.46
N ILE A 265 -3.39 3.09 -15.39
CA ILE A 265 -2.82 2.92 -14.06
C ILE A 265 -2.72 1.43 -13.74
N GLN A 266 -1.51 0.90 -13.76
CA GLN A 266 -1.23 -0.47 -13.35
C GLN A 266 -0.69 -0.49 -11.92
N MET A 267 -1.48 -1.03 -11.01
CA MET A 267 -1.13 -1.13 -9.60
C MET A 267 -1.44 -2.53 -9.08
N PRO A 268 -0.56 -3.12 -8.25
CA PRO A 268 -0.84 -4.41 -7.64
C PRO A 268 -2.13 -4.37 -6.80
N THR A 269 -2.70 -5.55 -6.56
CA THR A 269 -3.79 -5.69 -5.57
C THR A 269 -3.31 -5.21 -4.19
N ASN A 270 -4.22 -4.67 -3.39
CA ASN A 270 -3.93 -4.12 -2.05
C ASN A 270 -2.97 -2.91 -2.04
N SER A 271 -2.82 -2.20 -3.17
CA SER A 271 -2.04 -0.95 -3.24
C SER A 271 -2.84 0.31 -2.95
N GLY A 272 -4.10 0.17 -2.54
CA GLY A 272 -5.01 1.29 -2.30
C GLY A 272 -5.61 1.89 -3.58
N LYS A 273 -5.89 1.07 -4.59
CA LYS A 273 -6.52 1.50 -5.87
C LYS A 273 -7.79 2.30 -5.65
N THR A 274 -8.75 1.76 -4.90
CA THR A 274 -10.05 2.42 -4.64
C THR A 274 -9.88 3.78 -3.95
N THR A 275 -8.98 3.86 -2.95
CA THR A 275 -8.67 5.13 -2.29
C THR A 275 -8.02 6.12 -3.26
N SER A 276 -7.15 5.66 -4.16
CA SER A 276 -6.53 6.49 -5.19
C SER A 276 -7.56 7.08 -6.15
N VAL A 277 -8.52 6.27 -6.58
CA VAL A 277 -9.66 6.71 -7.42
C VAL A 277 -10.52 7.73 -6.66
N ALA A 278 -10.85 7.46 -5.39
CA ALA A 278 -11.62 8.39 -4.56
C ALA A 278 -10.90 9.75 -4.39
N LEU A 279 -9.57 9.75 -4.19
CA LEU A 279 -8.75 10.97 -4.15
C LEU A 279 -8.77 11.73 -5.48
N ALA A 280 -8.70 11.03 -6.61
CA ALA A 280 -8.79 11.65 -7.93
C ALA A 280 -10.17 12.28 -8.17
N ILE A 281 -11.25 11.60 -7.79
CA ILE A 281 -12.62 12.11 -7.83
C ILE A 281 -12.77 13.35 -6.94
N GLN A 282 -12.31 13.27 -5.69
CA GLN A 282 -12.38 14.41 -4.77
C GLN A 282 -11.58 15.60 -5.28
N SER A 283 -10.41 15.39 -5.86
CA SER A 283 -9.63 16.45 -6.51
C SER A 283 -10.40 17.09 -7.67
N ALA A 284 -11.05 16.28 -8.51
CA ALA A 284 -11.86 16.76 -9.61
C ALA A 284 -13.06 17.61 -9.12
N PHE A 285 -13.67 17.20 -8.02
CA PHE A 285 -14.76 17.93 -7.39
C PHE A 285 -14.30 19.25 -6.74
N LEU A 286 -13.20 19.25 -5.99
CA LEU A 286 -12.69 20.44 -5.31
C LEU A 286 -12.16 21.50 -6.29
N SER A 287 -11.66 21.07 -7.44
CA SER A 287 -11.21 21.97 -8.52
C SER A 287 -12.34 22.42 -9.44
N ASN A 288 -13.57 21.95 -9.24
CA ASN A 288 -14.73 22.19 -10.10
C ASN A 288 -14.51 21.74 -11.56
N ARG A 289 -13.64 20.75 -11.81
CA ARG A 289 -13.44 20.17 -13.15
C ARG A 289 -14.62 19.31 -13.59
N THR A 290 -15.35 18.75 -12.65
CA THR A 290 -16.53 17.92 -12.92
C THR A 290 -17.59 18.05 -11.83
N ASN A 291 -18.84 17.80 -12.22
CA ASN A 291 -19.95 17.56 -11.29
C ASN A 291 -20.46 16.11 -11.39
N ILE A 292 -20.14 15.41 -12.48
CA ILE A 292 -20.57 14.03 -12.71
C ILE A 292 -19.36 13.18 -13.03
N VAL A 293 -19.17 12.13 -12.25
CA VAL A 293 -18.15 11.11 -12.45
C VAL A 293 -18.84 9.78 -12.73
N VAL A 294 -18.36 9.03 -13.71
CA VAL A 294 -18.81 7.66 -13.99
C VAL A 294 -17.69 6.70 -13.64
N VAL A 295 -18.01 5.70 -12.82
CA VAL A 295 -17.12 4.58 -12.51
C VAL A 295 -17.70 3.32 -13.12
N ILE A 296 -16.93 2.66 -13.95
CA ILE A 296 -17.33 1.46 -14.68
C ILE A 296 -16.60 0.28 -14.07
N ALA A 297 -17.36 -0.71 -13.63
CA ALA A 297 -16.81 -1.97 -13.13
C ALA A 297 -17.45 -3.15 -13.89
N PRO A 298 -16.67 -4.23 -14.13
CA PRO A 298 -17.08 -5.30 -15.06
C PRO A 298 -18.26 -6.14 -14.57
N PHE A 299 -18.46 -6.21 -13.25
CA PHE A 299 -19.44 -7.08 -12.63
C PHE A 299 -20.27 -6.35 -11.58
N ARG A 300 -21.55 -6.72 -11.45
CA ARG A 300 -22.46 -6.14 -10.44
C ARG A 300 -21.91 -6.24 -9.01
N ALA A 301 -21.24 -7.35 -8.67
CA ALA A 301 -20.64 -7.53 -7.36
C ALA A 301 -19.56 -6.47 -7.08
N LEU A 302 -18.67 -6.21 -8.05
CA LEU A 302 -17.65 -5.15 -7.93
C LEU A 302 -18.27 -3.75 -7.90
N CYS A 303 -19.35 -3.51 -8.65
CA CYS A 303 -20.08 -2.24 -8.54
C CYS A 303 -20.55 -2.00 -7.10
N LYS A 304 -21.12 -3.02 -6.42
CA LYS A 304 -21.58 -2.91 -5.03
C LYS A 304 -20.43 -2.64 -4.06
N GLU A 305 -19.29 -3.29 -4.24
CA GLU A 305 -18.09 -3.05 -3.43
C GLU A 305 -17.56 -1.62 -3.60
N ILE A 306 -17.46 -1.16 -4.85
CA ILE A 306 -17.01 0.21 -5.15
C ILE A 306 -17.99 1.25 -4.60
N ILE A 307 -19.30 1.02 -4.69
CA ILE A 307 -20.32 1.91 -4.12
C ILE A 307 -20.10 2.02 -2.62
N PHE A 308 -20.01 0.89 -1.92
CA PHE A 308 -19.79 0.86 -0.47
C PHE A 308 -18.51 1.60 -0.06
N ASP A 309 -17.41 1.40 -0.78
CA ASP A 309 -16.16 2.08 -0.50
C ASP A 309 -16.22 3.59 -0.74
N LEU A 310 -16.88 4.00 -1.83
CA LEU A 310 -17.04 5.43 -2.17
C LEU A 310 -18.04 6.12 -1.24
N GLU A 311 -19.14 5.47 -0.85
CA GLU A 311 -20.08 5.99 0.15
C GLU A 311 -19.35 6.24 1.48
N ASN A 312 -18.58 5.28 1.96
CA ASN A 312 -17.77 5.43 3.17
C ASN A 312 -16.73 6.55 3.04
N PHE A 313 -16.11 6.69 1.85
CA PHE A 313 -15.13 7.75 1.63
C PHE A 313 -15.76 9.14 1.61
N PHE A 314 -16.95 9.30 1.03
CA PHE A 314 -17.64 10.58 0.85
C PHE A 314 -18.72 10.86 1.90
N GLU A 315 -18.90 10.01 2.91
CA GLU A 315 -19.92 10.14 3.97
C GLU A 315 -19.96 11.54 4.62
N PHE A 316 -18.81 12.21 4.67
CA PHE A 316 -18.68 13.54 5.29
C PHE A 316 -19.27 14.68 4.45
N ASP A 317 -19.55 14.48 3.17
CA ASP A 317 -20.03 15.53 2.26
C ASP A 317 -21.43 15.21 1.68
N LYS A 318 -22.44 15.77 2.31
CA LYS A 318 -23.86 15.59 1.91
C LYS A 318 -24.19 16.10 0.50
N PHE A 319 -23.29 16.86 -0.13
CA PHE A 319 -23.47 17.34 -1.50
C PHE A 319 -22.92 16.37 -2.55
N ILE A 320 -22.30 15.28 -2.13
CA ILE A 320 -21.81 14.22 -3.01
C ILE A 320 -22.74 13.02 -2.86
N SER A 321 -23.34 12.58 -3.95
CA SER A 321 -24.15 11.36 -4.01
C SER A 321 -23.43 10.26 -4.77
N VAL A 322 -23.42 9.06 -4.21
CA VAL A 322 -22.95 7.85 -4.89
C VAL A 322 -24.20 7.04 -5.27
N THR A 323 -24.35 6.72 -6.54
CA THR A 323 -25.54 6.01 -7.03
C THR A 323 -25.12 4.84 -7.90
N GLY A 324 -25.62 3.64 -7.55
CA GLY A 324 -25.40 2.43 -8.33
C GLY A 324 -26.56 2.17 -9.28
N PHE A 325 -26.24 1.87 -10.52
CA PHE A 325 -27.23 1.53 -11.55
C PHE A 325 -27.21 0.05 -11.95
N SER A 326 -26.63 -0.80 -11.14
CA SER A 326 -26.58 -2.24 -11.42
C SER A 326 -27.95 -2.93 -11.39
N ASP A 327 -28.84 -2.46 -10.55
CA ASP A 327 -30.14 -3.11 -10.23
C ASP A 327 -31.37 -2.30 -10.67
N ILE A 328 -31.22 -1.07 -11.22
CA ILE A 328 -32.34 -0.22 -11.61
C ILE A 328 -32.84 -0.62 -13.01
N PRO A 329 -34.13 -1.02 -13.15
CA PRO A 329 -34.67 -1.50 -14.41
C PRO A 329 -35.10 -0.38 -15.36
N GLU A 330 -35.45 0.81 -14.86
CA GLU A 330 -36.09 1.85 -15.67
C GLU A 330 -35.17 3.02 -16.03
N TYR A 331 -35.21 3.40 -17.31
CA TYR A 331 -34.44 4.51 -17.87
C TYR A 331 -34.84 5.88 -17.27
N SER A 332 -36.12 6.07 -16.96
CA SER A 332 -36.67 7.31 -16.37
C SER A 332 -36.02 7.70 -15.04
N GLU A 333 -35.67 6.70 -14.21
CA GLU A 333 -35.00 6.93 -12.93
C GLU A 333 -33.54 7.36 -13.11
N ILE A 334 -32.85 6.82 -14.14
CA ILE A 334 -31.49 7.20 -14.48
C ILE A 334 -31.48 8.64 -14.99
N GLU A 335 -32.40 8.99 -15.89
CA GLU A 335 -32.53 10.34 -16.46
C GLU A 335 -32.88 11.35 -15.36
N ALA A 336 -33.83 11.05 -14.48
CA ALA A 336 -34.16 11.87 -13.33
C ALA A 336 -32.94 12.09 -12.41
N THR A 337 -32.17 11.04 -12.11
CA THR A 337 -30.97 11.15 -11.27
C THR A 337 -29.91 12.05 -11.90
N ILE A 338 -29.71 11.98 -13.21
CA ILE A 338 -28.71 12.77 -13.93
C ILE A 338 -29.18 14.21 -14.13
N SER A 339 -30.46 14.40 -14.41
CA SER A 339 -31.05 15.72 -14.71
C SER A 339 -31.20 16.63 -13.48
N ILE A 340 -31.19 16.09 -12.26
CA ILE A 340 -31.20 16.90 -11.04
C ILE A 340 -29.87 17.64 -10.91
N ASN A 341 -29.80 18.89 -11.28
CA ASN A 341 -28.60 19.74 -11.29
C ASN A 341 -28.09 20.17 -9.90
N ILE A 342 -28.44 19.46 -8.83
CA ILE A 342 -28.06 19.80 -7.47
C ILE A 342 -27.02 18.79 -6.97
N GLY A 343 -25.81 19.32 -6.65
CA GLY A 343 -24.73 18.54 -6.05
C GLY A 343 -23.79 17.85 -7.04
N LYS A 344 -22.85 17.09 -6.49
CA LYS A 344 -21.85 16.30 -7.21
C LYS A 344 -22.27 14.85 -7.20
N LYS A 345 -22.06 14.14 -8.31
CA LYS A 345 -22.58 12.79 -8.49
C LYS A 345 -21.49 11.82 -8.91
N ILE A 346 -21.51 10.66 -8.29
CA ILE A 346 -20.70 9.52 -8.68
C ILE A 346 -21.65 8.39 -9.08
N LEU A 347 -21.59 8.00 -10.34
CA LEU A 347 -22.44 6.99 -10.94
C LEU A 347 -21.62 5.73 -11.15
N VAL A 348 -22.00 4.64 -10.49
CA VAL A 348 -21.29 3.36 -10.60
C VAL A 348 -22.14 2.36 -11.36
N MET A 349 -21.61 1.80 -12.44
CA MET A 349 -22.38 0.91 -13.31
C MET A 349 -21.50 -0.09 -14.10
N THR A 350 -22.16 -1.08 -14.69
CA THR A 350 -21.48 -2.00 -15.61
C THR A 350 -21.37 -1.40 -17.03
N PRO A 351 -20.44 -1.90 -17.87
CA PRO A 351 -20.29 -1.47 -19.26
C PRO A 351 -21.57 -1.55 -20.07
N GLU A 352 -22.31 -2.66 -19.91
CA GLU A 352 -23.55 -2.88 -20.64
C GLU A 352 -24.62 -1.84 -20.28
N LYS A 353 -24.65 -1.44 -18.98
CA LYS A 353 -25.59 -0.41 -18.55
C LYS A 353 -25.21 0.97 -19.09
N LEU A 354 -23.92 1.32 -19.11
CA LEU A 354 -23.48 2.57 -19.73
C LEU A 354 -23.78 2.59 -21.24
N ALA A 355 -23.50 1.50 -21.95
CA ALA A 355 -23.83 1.37 -23.37
C ALA A 355 -25.32 1.58 -23.65
N TYR A 356 -26.17 1.00 -22.78
CA TYR A 356 -27.63 1.20 -22.85
C TYR A 356 -28.02 2.66 -22.66
N ILE A 357 -27.46 3.35 -21.66
CA ILE A 357 -27.72 4.78 -21.39
C ILE A 357 -27.32 5.64 -22.59
N ILE A 358 -26.12 5.42 -23.12
CA ILE A 358 -25.60 6.17 -24.28
C ILE A 358 -26.49 6.03 -25.51
N LYS A 359 -27.01 4.82 -25.74
CA LYS A 359 -27.86 4.51 -26.88
C LYS A 359 -29.18 5.27 -26.82
N HIS A 360 -29.74 5.52 -25.63
CA HIS A 360 -31.02 6.19 -25.43
C HIS A 360 -30.90 7.71 -25.26
N ASN A 361 -29.81 8.20 -24.67
CA ASN A 361 -29.59 9.63 -24.46
C ASN A 361 -28.11 9.97 -24.54
N LYS A 362 -27.70 10.49 -25.71
CA LYS A 362 -26.30 10.88 -25.94
C LYS A 362 -25.89 12.14 -25.18
N GLU A 363 -26.83 13.01 -24.83
CA GLU A 363 -26.56 14.27 -24.10
C GLU A 363 -26.02 14.01 -22.69
N ILE A 364 -26.29 12.81 -22.12
CA ILE A 364 -25.76 12.42 -20.82
C ILE A 364 -24.25 12.39 -20.84
N ILE A 365 -23.63 11.90 -21.93
CA ILE A 365 -22.17 11.78 -22.04
C ILE A 365 -21.52 13.17 -22.06
N GLU A 366 -22.12 14.15 -22.65
CA GLU A 366 -21.58 15.50 -22.74
C GLU A 366 -21.42 16.17 -21.35
N ASN A 367 -22.19 15.71 -20.37
CA ASN A 367 -22.12 16.19 -18.99
C ASN A 367 -21.11 15.44 -18.12
N ILE A 368 -20.52 14.36 -18.62
CA ILE A 368 -19.52 13.57 -17.91
C ILE A 368 -18.14 14.16 -18.20
N ASN A 369 -17.45 14.63 -17.16
CA ASN A 369 -16.10 15.19 -17.29
C ASN A 369 -15.01 14.30 -16.66
N MET A 370 -15.39 13.18 -16.04
CA MET A 370 -14.44 12.17 -15.54
C MET A 370 -15.05 10.78 -15.67
N ILE A 371 -14.28 9.84 -16.24
CA ILE A 371 -14.63 8.41 -16.31
C ILE A 371 -13.48 7.57 -15.75
N VAL A 372 -13.85 6.60 -14.93
CA VAL A 372 -12.92 5.62 -14.38
C VAL A 372 -13.37 4.23 -14.84
N PHE A 373 -12.46 3.48 -15.43
CA PHE A 373 -12.63 2.07 -15.77
C PHE A 373 -11.85 1.24 -14.77
N ASP A 374 -12.55 0.53 -13.91
CA ASP A 374 -11.92 -0.42 -12.99
C ASP A 374 -11.79 -1.80 -13.64
N GLU A 375 -10.74 -2.53 -13.24
CA GLU A 375 -10.35 -3.82 -13.82
C GLU A 375 -10.25 -3.79 -15.37
N ALA A 376 -9.58 -2.76 -15.88
CA ALA A 376 -9.44 -2.51 -17.32
C ALA A 376 -8.71 -3.62 -18.11
N HIS A 377 -8.12 -4.63 -17.44
CA HIS A 377 -7.51 -5.79 -18.09
C HIS A 377 -8.53 -6.66 -18.86
N LEU A 378 -9.83 -6.49 -18.59
CA LEU A 378 -10.88 -7.21 -19.31
C LEU A 378 -11.04 -6.81 -20.79
N PHE A 379 -10.31 -5.79 -21.25
CA PHE A 379 -10.17 -5.55 -22.69
C PHE A 379 -9.54 -6.72 -23.44
N ASP A 380 -8.72 -7.53 -22.75
CA ASP A 380 -8.08 -8.72 -23.31
C ASP A 380 -8.95 -9.99 -23.20
N ASP A 381 -10.19 -9.89 -22.69
CA ASP A 381 -11.13 -11.00 -22.58
C ASP A 381 -11.71 -11.37 -23.95
N GLU A 382 -11.65 -12.65 -24.33
CA GLU A 382 -12.09 -13.13 -25.66
C GLU A 382 -13.59 -12.91 -25.90
N VAL A 383 -14.42 -12.90 -24.85
CA VAL A 383 -15.88 -12.83 -24.98
C VAL A 383 -16.40 -11.41 -24.78
N ARG A 384 -15.87 -10.70 -23.80
CA ARG A 384 -16.34 -9.34 -23.41
C ARG A 384 -15.47 -8.21 -23.92
N GLY A 385 -14.24 -8.50 -24.36
CA GLY A 385 -13.30 -7.49 -24.82
C GLY A 385 -13.86 -6.64 -25.95
N THR A 386 -14.51 -7.29 -26.94
CA THR A 386 -15.14 -6.57 -28.08
C THR A 386 -16.22 -5.60 -27.64
N ASP A 387 -17.08 -5.95 -26.68
CA ASP A 387 -18.11 -5.06 -26.16
C ASP A 387 -17.51 -3.86 -25.43
N TYR A 388 -16.42 -4.09 -24.68
CA TYR A 388 -15.66 -3.04 -24.04
C TYR A 388 -15.01 -2.09 -25.05
N GLU A 389 -14.36 -2.62 -26.09
CA GLU A 389 -13.77 -1.81 -27.16
C GLU A 389 -14.80 -0.93 -27.87
N LEU A 390 -15.94 -1.52 -28.24
CA LEU A 390 -17.05 -0.79 -28.88
C LEU A 390 -17.62 0.31 -27.97
N LEU A 391 -17.77 0.03 -26.68
CA LEU A 391 -18.18 1.01 -25.68
C LEU A 391 -17.19 2.16 -25.60
N MET A 392 -15.90 1.86 -25.51
CA MET A 392 -14.83 2.86 -25.42
C MET A 392 -14.73 3.71 -26.67
N ALA A 393 -14.82 3.09 -27.85
CA ALA A 393 -14.87 3.82 -29.11
C ALA A 393 -16.08 4.77 -29.18
N THR A 394 -17.23 4.31 -28.70
CA THR A 394 -18.45 5.12 -28.60
C THR A 394 -18.27 6.28 -27.63
N ILE A 395 -17.74 6.04 -26.45
CA ILE A 395 -17.43 7.06 -25.45
C ILE A 395 -16.48 8.11 -26.03
N ASN A 396 -15.34 7.68 -26.60
CA ASN A 396 -14.36 8.60 -27.19
C ASN A 396 -14.92 9.50 -28.29
N ARG A 397 -15.95 9.05 -29.00
CA ARG A 397 -16.59 9.82 -30.06
C ARG A 397 -17.47 10.94 -29.51
N TYR A 398 -18.11 10.76 -28.37
CA TYR A 398 -19.13 11.68 -27.85
C TYR A 398 -18.70 12.46 -26.63
N ILE A 399 -17.61 12.02 -25.94
CA ILE A 399 -17.11 12.69 -24.75
C ILE A 399 -16.29 13.94 -25.10
N LYS A 400 -16.30 14.93 -24.23
CA LYS A 400 -15.46 16.12 -24.41
C LYS A 400 -13.97 15.77 -24.39
N PRO A 401 -13.14 16.44 -25.21
CA PRO A 401 -11.71 16.14 -25.29
C PRO A 401 -10.95 16.30 -23.95
N ASP A 402 -11.41 17.21 -23.10
CA ASP A 402 -10.85 17.53 -21.79
C ASP A 402 -11.32 16.61 -20.65
N THR A 403 -12.20 15.65 -20.95
CA THR A 403 -12.66 14.68 -19.96
C THR A 403 -11.51 13.81 -19.49
N GLN A 404 -11.34 13.74 -18.16
CA GLN A 404 -10.36 12.85 -17.54
C GLN A 404 -10.80 11.40 -17.66
N LYS A 405 -9.94 10.55 -18.23
CA LYS A 405 -10.17 9.10 -18.40
C LYS A 405 -9.09 8.33 -17.66
N LEU A 406 -9.49 7.53 -16.68
CA LEU A 406 -8.60 6.70 -15.89
C LEU A 406 -8.95 5.22 -16.12
N LEU A 407 -7.98 4.45 -16.57
CA LEU A 407 -8.07 3.01 -16.68
C LEU A 407 -7.23 2.39 -15.56
N VAL A 408 -7.86 1.68 -14.66
CA VAL A 408 -7.21 1.14 -13.45
C VAL A 408 -7.26 -0.37 -13.49
N SER A 409 -6.13 -1.02 -13.28
CA SER A 409 -6.04 -2.48 -13.25
C SER A 409 -4.80 -2.98 -12.50
N ALA A 410 -4.77 -4.26 -12.18
CA ALA A 410 -3.58 -4.91 -11.64
C ALA A 410 -2.51 -5.15 -12.72
N VAL A 411 -2.91 -5.61 -13.89
CA VAL A 411 -2.02 -5.92 -15.04
C VAL A 411 -2.75 -5.60 -16.34
N ILE A 412 -2.09 -4.94 -17.27
CA ILE A 412 -2.56 -4.70 -18.65
C ILE A 412 -1.37 -4.96 -19.57
N SER A 413 -1.50 -5.93 -20.48
CA SER A 413 -0.41 -6.36 -21.38
C SER A 413 -0.02 -5.29 -22.40
N ASN A 414 -1.00 -4.54 -22.90
CA ASN A 414 -0.89 -3.54 -23.96
C ASN A 414 -1.17 -2.10 -23.47
N ALA A 415 -0.79 -1.78 -22.23
CA ALA A 415 -1.12 -0.51 -21.59
C ALA A 415 -0.75 0.75 -22.40
N THR A 416 0.39 0.73 -23.09
CA THR A 416 0.84 1.86 -23.92
C THR A 416 -0.08 2.07 -25.12
N GLN A 417 -0.39 1.01 -25.87
CA GLN A 417 -1.28 1.08 -27.03
C GLN A 417 -2.69 1.49 -26.63
N LEU A 418 -3.20 0.92 -25.53
CA LEU A 418 -4.50 1.29 -24.99
C LEU A 418 -4.56 2.76 -24.56
N ASN A 419 -3.49 3.26 -23.93
CA ASN A 419 -3.40 4.67 -23.55
C ASN A 419 -3.38 5.61 -24.77
N GLU A 420 -2.60 5.29 -25.79
CA GLU A 420 -2.55 6.07 -27.04
C GLU A 420 -3.90 6.12 -27.73
N TRP A 421 -4.60 4.99 -27.79
CA TRP A 421 -5.92 4.89 -28.40
C TRP A 421 -7.00 5.69 -27.65
N ILE A 422 -7.01 5.62 -26.31
CA ILE A 422 -8.09 6.23 -25.51
C ILE A 422 -7.79 7.66 -25.11
N ASN A 423 -6.54 7.97 -24.78
CA ASN A 423 -6.16 9.19 -24.09
C ASN A 423 -5.33 10.18 -24.93
N ASN A 424 -4.89 9.84 -26.13
CA ASN A 424 -3.98 10.62 -27.00
C ASN A 424 -2.71 11.13 -26.29
N ASN A 425 -2.85 11.95 -25.25
CA ASN A 425 -1.76 12.54 -24.43
C ASN A 425 -1.76 12.02 -22.99
N GLY A 426 -2.39 10.89 -22.73
CA GLY A 426 -2.40 10.25 -21.41
C GLY A 426 -1.06 9.68 -21.03
N ILE A 427 -0.97 9.23 -19.80
CA ILE A 427 0.23 8.58 -19.26
C ILE A 427 -0.02 7.12 -18.91
N VAL A 428 1.02 6.31 -19.06
CA VAL A 428 1.03 4.95 -18.53
C VAL A 428 1.80 4.97 -17.21
N ILE A 429 1.14 4.53 -16.16
CA ILE A 429 1.74 4.37 -14.84
C ILE A 429 1.78 2.88 -14.56
N SER A 430 2.94 2.29 -14.80
CA SER A 430 3.24 0.92 -14.40
C SER A 430 4.32 0.97 -13.32
N ASN A 431 4.08 0.34 -12.19
CA ASN A 431 5.09 0.32 -11.16
C ASN A 431 5.37 -1.11 -10.69
N ASN A 432 6.38 -1.69 -11.28
CA ASN A 432 6.93 -2.98 -10.88
C ASN A 432 7.79 -2.88 -9.60
N THR A 433 8.08 -1.67 -9.11
CA THR A 433 8.92 -1.43 -7.94
C THR A 433 8.13 -1.25 -6.65
N ILE A 434 6.82 -0.94 -6.72
CA ILE A 434 5.96 -0.88 -5.54
C ILE A 434 5.60 -2.29 -5.09
N LYS A 435 6.10 -2.67 -3.93
CA LYS A 435 5.77 -3.94 -3.27
C LYS A 435 4.79 -3.66 -2.14
N THR A 436 3.60 -4.23 -2.22
CA THR A 436 2.60 -4.18 -1.13
C THR A 436 2.80 -5.28 -0.10
N SER A 437 3.47 -6.36 -0.51
CA SER A 437 3.87 -7.51 0.32
C SER A 437 5.06 -8.21 -0.34
N GLU A 438 5.78 -9.02 0.41
CA GLU A 438 6.81 -9.90 -0.16
C GLU A 438 6.14 -10.92 -1.09
N LYS A 439 6.66 -11.01 -2.33
CA LYS A 439 6.22 -11.98 -3.32
C LYS A 439 7.33 -12.98 -3.60
N THR A 440 7.00 -14.25 -3.53
CA THR A 440 7.90 -15.34 -3.88
C THR A 440 7.34 -16.07 -5.09
N VAL A 441 8.17 -16.28 -6.10
CA VAL A 441 7.82 -17.04 -7.30
C VAL A 441 8.65 -18.31 -7.34
N ALA A 442 8.01 -19.42 -7.66
CA ALA A 442 8.69 -20.69 -7.81
C ALA A 442 8.10 -21.48 -8.98
N TYR A 443 8.93 -22.29 -9.60
CA TYR A 443 8.47 -23.30 -10.55
C TYR A 443 8.69 -24.69 -9.98
N ASN A 444 7.85 -25.62 -10.41
CA ASN A 444 7.88 -27.00 -9.96
C ASN A 444 8.58 -27.89 -10.97
N LYS A 445 9.55 -28.71 -10.51
CA LYS A 445 10.23 -29.69 -11.35
C LYS A 445 10.07 -31.10 -10.76
N PHE A 446 9.49 -32.00 -11.54
CA PHE A 446 9.35 -33.39 -11.15
C PHE A 446 10.63 -34.18 -11.45
N ASN A 447 11.12 -34.91 -10.45
CA ASN A 447 12.22 -35.84 -10.59
C ASN A 447 11.69 -37.27 -10.44
N TYR A 448 11.89 -38.08 -11.44
CA TYR A 448 11.53 -39.51 -11.42
C TYR A 448 12.71 -40.33 -10.92
N ASN A 449 12.49 -41.10 -9.87
CA ASN A 449 13.48 -42.08 -9.43
C ASN A 449 13.10 -43.43 -9.97
N ASN A 450 13.80 -43.88 -11.03
CA ASN A 450 13.55 -45.17 -11.73
C ASN A 450 13.71 -46.39 -10.81
N LYS A 451 14.41 -46.26 -9.66
CA LYS A 451 14.63 -47.39 -8.75
C LYS A 451 13.53 -47.60 -7.73
N SER A 452 12.73 -46.58 -7.42
CA SER A 452 11.73 -46.62 -6.34
C SER A 452 10.29 -46.46 -6.79
N ASN A 453 10.02 -46.32 -8.09
CA ASN A 453 8.71 -45.98 -8.68
C ASN A 453 8.03 -44.72 -8.03
N LYS A 454 8.79 -43.89 -7.32
CA LYS A 454 8.32 -42.68 -6.67
C LYS A 454 8.78 -41.47 -7.46
N ALA A 455 7.85 -40.58 -7.76
CA ALA A 455 8.17 -39.28 -8.32
C ALA A 455 8.10 -38.22 -7.22
N TYR A 456 9.12 -37.40 -7.12
CA TYR A 456 9.17 -36.26 -6.21
C TYR A 456 9.17 -34.97 -7.01
N SER A 457 8.49 -33.95 -6.52
CA SER A 457 8.65 -32.62 -7.05
C SER A 457 9.46 -31.72 -6.14
N ASN A 458 10.34 -30.94 -6.73
CA ASN A 458 11.07 -29.89 -6.07
C ASN A 458 10.56 -28.54 -6.51
N LEU A 459 10.41 -27.58 -5.59
CA LEU A 459 10.13 -26.17 -5.91
C LEU A 459 11.43 -25.39 -5.99
N TYR A 460 11.64 -24.71 -7.09
CA TYR A 460 12.77 -23.80 -7.31
C TYR A 460 12.26 -22.37 -7.22
N PHE A 461 12.71 -21.65 -6.20
CA PHE A 461 12.36 -20.26 -5.97
C PHE A 461 13.30 -19.36 -6.74
N VAL A 462 12.74 -18.37 -7.44
CA VAL A 462 13.47 -17.53 -8.37
C VAL A 462 13.29 -16.05 -8.02
N ASP A 463 14.30 -15.23 -8.31
CA ASP A 463 14.22 -13.78 -8.22
C ASP A 463 13.68 -13.21 -9.55
N ILE A 464 12.48 -12.64 -9.51
CA ILE A 464 11.85 -12.03 -10.70
C ILE A 464 12.70 -10.84 -11.21
N ASN A 465 13.36 -10.11 -10.31
CA ASN A 465 14.15 -8.93 -10.67
C ASN A 465 15.49 -9.28 -11.31
N LYS A 466 15.93 -10.56 -11.19
CA LYS A 466 17.19 -11.08 -11.74
C LYS A 466 16.98 -12.06 -12.88
N ASN A 467 16.04 -11.78 -13.76
CA ASN A 467 15.73 -12.65 -14.93
C ASN A 467 15.48 -14.11 -14.56
N LEU A 468 14.77 -14.35 -13.46
CA LEU A 468 14.40 -15.68 -12.98
C LEU A 468 15.60 -16.54 -12.52
N GLU A 469 16.70 -15.94 -12.07
CA GLU A 469 17.79 -16.68 -11.43
C GLU A 469 17.30 -17.43 -10.18
N GLU A 470 17.75 -18.69 -10.03
CA GLU A 470 17.43 -19.51 -8.88
C GLU A 470 18.02 -18.92 -7.59
N GLU A 471 17.16 -18.61 -6.62
CA GLU A 471 17.59 -18.17 -5.30
C GLU A 471 17.85 -19.35 -4.37
N PHE A 472 16.91 -20.27 -4.29
CA PHE A 472 16.99 -21.50 -3.51
C PHE A 472 15.92 -22.50 -3.95
N TYR A 473 16.08 -23.76 -3.55
CA TYR A 473 15.09 -24.79 -3.82
C TYR A 473 14.60 -25.47 -2.53
N VAL A 474 13.42 -26.07 -2.61
CA VAL A 474 12.81 -26.86 -1.55
C VAL A 474 12.53 -28.26 -2.09
N PRO A 475 13.20 -29.30 -1.56
CA PRO A 475 13.06 -30.66 -2.05
C PRO A 475 11.76 -31.33 -1.59
N ARG A 476 11.28 -32.28 -2.36
CA ARG A 476 10.18 -33.19 -2.00
C ARG A 476 8.91 -32.53 -1.49
N VAL A 477 8.49 -31.43 -2.13
CA VAL A 477 7.25 -30.71 -1.77
C VAL A 477 6.02 -31.56 -2.08
N VAL A 478 6.05 -32.35 -3.17
CA VAL A 478 4.99 -33.30 -3.54
C VAL A 478 5.60 -34.65 -3.82
N GLU A 479 5.07 -35.67 -3.17
CA GLU A 479 5.38 -37.08 -3.45
C GLU A 479 4.21 -37.69 -4.21
N LYS A 480 4.44 -38.19 -5.44
CA LYS A 480 3.45 -38.96 -6.15
C LYS A 480 3.51 -40.40 -5.64
N ARG A 481 2.44 -40.83 -5.01
CA ARG A 481 2.25 -42.25 -4.60
C ARG A 481 1.82 -43.10 -5.77
#